data_36579c5a77273c55a018bddf134e9312
#
_entry.id   36579c5a77273c55a018bddf134e9312
#
_cell.length_a   1.000
_cell.length_b   1.000
_cell.length_c   1.000
_cell.angle_alpha   90.00
_cell.angle_beta   90.00
_cell.angle_gamma   90.00
#
_symmetry.space_group_name_H-M   'P 1'
#
loop_
_entity.id
_entity.type
_entity.pdbx_description
1 polymer ?
#
loop_
_entity_poly.entity_id
_entity_poly.type
_entity_poly.pdbx_seq_one_letter_code
_entity_poly.pdbx_strand_id
1 'polypeptide(L)' 'MDIVKAVLTQPCRAKALAALGVVNLTLKEAEILQSIYLDGLTAEETAERLYMSASNVNKIKQRAKQKCEKIFSEGGY' A
#
# COMPACT_ATOMS: atom_id res chain seq x y z
N MET A 1 -11.99 6.43 9.78
CA MET A 1 -10.94 7.02 8.94
C MET A 1 -9.92 5.98 8.56
N ASP A 2 -9.51 5.92 7.30
CA ASP A 2 -8.51 4.97 6.84
C ASP A 2 -7.12 5.57 7.02
N ILE A 3 -6.41 5.15 8.07
CA ILE A 3 -5.09 5.69 8.39
C ILE A 3 -4.06 5.35 7.30
N VAL A 4 -4.18 4.19 6.67
CA VAL A 4 -3.27 3.78 5.60
C VAL A 4 -3.43 4.72 4.40
N LYS A 5 -4.66 4.99 3.99
CA LYS A 5 -4.94 5.91 2.91
C LYS A 5 -4.44 7.32 3.25
N ALA A 6 -4.70 7.79 4.47
CA ALA A 6 -4.27 9.12 4.91
C ALA A 6 -2.75 9.28 4.84
N VAL A 7 -2.01 8.27 5.28
CA VAL A 7 -0.54 8.32 5.26
C VAL A 7 0.01 8.21 3.84
N LEU A 8 -0.53 7.31 3.02
CA LEU A 8 0.02 7.04 1.69
C LEU A 8 -0.42 8.03 0.62
N THR A 9 -1.52 8.76 0.84
CA THR A 9 -1.99 9.76 -0.12
C THR A 9 -1.63 11.19 0.26
N GLN A 10 -0.73 11.37 1.23
CA GLN A 10 -0.25 12.71 1.59
C GLN A 10 0.48 13.37 0.42
N PRO A 11 0.51 14.72 0.36
CA PRO A 11 1.11 15.43 -0.79
C PRO A 11 2.59 15.11 -1.03
N CYS A 12 3.34 14.79 0.00
CA CYS A 12 4.77 14.50 -0.14
C CYS A 12 4.99 13.00 -0.42
N ARG A 13 5.28 12.68 -1.70
CA ARG A 13 5.53 11.31 -2.12
C ARG A 13 6.71 10.67 -1.36
N ALA A 14 7.76 11.46 -1.10
CA ALA A 14 8.92 10.96 -0.37
C ALA A 14 8.56 10.51 1.05
N LYS A 15 7.69 11.26 1.73
CA LYS A 15 7.22 10.87 3.07
C LYS A 15 6.34 9.62 3.03
N ALA A 16 5.50 9.49 2.00
CA ALA A 16 4.68 8.29 1.82
C ALA A 16 5.54 7.06 1.60
N LEU A 17 6.57 7.17 0.76
CA LEU A 17 7.52 6.08 0.52
C LEU A 17 8.31 5.73 1.77
N ALA A 18 8.73 6.75 2.54
CA ALA A 18 9.42 6.53 3.80
C ALA A 18 8.51 5.81 4.82
N ALA A 19 7.22 6.16 4.86
CA ALA A 19 6.27 5.48 5.73
C ALA A 19 6.13 3.99 5.36
N LEU A 20 6.10 3.67 4.07
CA LEU A 20 6.10 2.27 3.63
C LEU A 20 7.38 1.54 4.03
N GLY A 21 8.50 2.25 4.07
CA GLY A 21 9.80 1.67 4.43
C GLY A 21 9.90 1.21 5.87
N VAL A 22 9.07 1.75 6.79
CA VAL A 22 9.07 1.29 8.20
C VAL A 22 8.19 0.09 8.44
N VAL A 23 7.42 -0.32 7.43
CA VAL A 23 6.57 -1.51 7.52
C VAL A 23 7.30 -2.66 6.83
N ASN A 24 7.35 -3.81 7.49
CA ASN A 24 8.02 -4.98 6.93
C ASN A 24 7.13 -5.64 5.88
N LEU A 25 7.16 -5.12 4.67
CA LEU A 25 6.36 -5.59 3.54
C LEU A 25 7.21 -6.41 2.58
N THR A 26 6.60 -7.41 1.97
CA THR A 26 7.25 -8.11 0.84
C THR A 26 7.28 -7.17 -0.37
N LEU A 27 8.11 -7.48 -1.35
CA LEU A 27 8.20 -6.69 -2.57
C LEU A 27 6.84 -6.54 -3.26
N LYS A 28 6.08 -7.64 -3.35
CA LYS A 28 4.75 -7.64 -3.97
C LYS A 28 3.78 -6.75 -3.21
N GLU A 29 3.79 -6.85 -1.88
CA GLU A 29 2.94 -6.02 -1.04
C GLU A 29 3.24 -4.53 -1.24
N ALA A 30 4.52 -4.17 -1.25
CA ALA A 30 4.93 -2.79 -1.46
C ALA A 30 4.54 -2.29 -2.85
N GLU A 31 4.75 -3.09 -3.89
CA GLU A 31 4.38 -2.73 -5.26
C GLU A 31 2.88 -2.46 -5.39
N ILE A 32 2.06 -3.30 -4.79
CA ILE A 32 0.61 -3.16 -4.85
C ILE A 32 0.14 -1.91 -4.13
N LEU A 33 0.66 -1.64 -2.94
CA LEU A 33 0.30 -0.44 -2.20
C LEU A 33 0.74 0.83 -2.94
N GLN A 34 1.95 0.83 -3.50
CA GLN A 34 2.43 1.97 -4.29
C GLN A 34 1.54 2.20 -5.51
N SER A 35 1.19 1.15 -6.23
CA SER A 35 0.35 1.27 -7.42
C SER A 35 -1.02 1.87 -7.08
N ILE A 36 -1.64 1.40 -6.03
CA ILE A 36 -3.00 1.82 -5.66
C ILE A 36 -3.00 3.21 -5.00
N TYR A 37 -2.15 3.42 -4.02
CA TYR A 37 -2.20 4.66 -3.21
C TYR A 37 -1.34 5.78 -3.76
N LEU A 38 -0.20 5.49 -4.36
CA LEU A 38 0.71 6.51 -4.87
C LEU A 38 0.48 6.81 -6.35
N ASP A 39 0.25 5.77 -7.15
CA ASP A 39 0.04 5.93 -8.59
C ASP A 39 -1.45 6.09 -8.97
N GLY A 40 -2.35 5.85 -8.03
CA GLY A 40 -3.78 6.04 -8.24
C GLY A 40 -4.45 4.98 -9.11
N LEU A 41 -3.85 3.80 -9.23
CA LEU A 41 -4.41 2.71 -10.03
C LEU A 41 -5.51 1.97 -9.28
N THR A 42 -6.46 1.41 -10.04
CA THR A 42 -7.46 0.49 -9.48
C THR A 42 -6.82 -0.88 -9.25
N ALA A 43 -7.55 -1.77 -8.55
CA ALA A 43 -7.08 -3.15 -8.36
C ALA A 43 -6.91 -3.87 -9.70
N GLU A 44 -7.82 -3.65 -10.64
CA GLU A 44 -7.76 -4.24 -11.98
C GLU A 44 -6.54 -3.73 -12.75
N GLU A 45 -6.29 -2.43 -12.72
CA GLU A 45 -5.13 -1.83 -13.38
C GLU A 45 -3.83 -2.33 -12.77
N THR A 46 -3.78 -2.45 -11.45
CA THR A 46 -2.62 -3.01 -10.75
C THR A 46 -2.39 -4.47 -11.14
N ALA A 47 -3.46 -5.24 -11.24
CA ALA A 47 -3.39 -6.64 -11.65
C ALA A 47 -2.79 -6.79 -13.05
N GLU A 48 -3.22 -5.95 -13.98
CA GLU A 48 -2.66 -5.94 -15.34
C GLU A 48 -1.17 -5.57 -15.33
N ARG A 49 -0.81 -4.55 -14.54
CA ARG A 49 0.57 -4.08 -14.43
C ARG A 49 1.50 -5.17 -13.90
N LEU A 50 1.02 -5.98 -12.95
CA LEU A 50 1.82 -6.98 -12.28
C LEU A 50 1.59 -8.41 -12.80
N TYR A 51 0.80 -8.55 -13.85
CA TYR A 51 0.45 -9.85 -14.43
C TYR A 51 -0.18 -10.81 -13.42
N MET A 52 -1.14 -10.28 -12.65
CA MET A 52 -1.86 -11.01 -11.60
C MET A 52 -3.36 -10.91 -11.82
N SER A 53 -4.13 -11.72 -11.08
CA SER A 53 -5.58 -11.54 -11.04
C SER A 53 -5.95 -10.42 -10.08
N ALA A 54 -7.05 -9.72 -10.34
CA ALA A 54 -7.55 -8.68 -9.45
C ALA A 54 -7.88 -9.25 -8.07
N SER A 55 -8.34 -10.49 -8.02
CA SER A 55 -8.63 -11.19 -6.76
C SER A 55 -7.36 -11.34 -5.90
N ASN A 56 -6.25 -11.73 -6.51
CA ASN A 56 -4.97 -11.82 -5.81
C ASN A 56 -4.48 -10.45 -5.34
N VAL A 57 -4.61 -9.43 -6.18
CA VAL A 57 -4.24 -8.06 -5.82
C VAL A 57 -5.01 -7.64 -4.56
N ASN A 58 -6.32 -7.88 -4.51
CA ASN A 58 -7.13 -7.53 -3.35
C ASN A 58 -6.72 -8.28 -2.10
N LYS A 59 -6.38 -9.57 -2.20
CA LYS A 59 -5.91 -10.35 -1.06
C LYS A 59 -4.61 -9.81 -0.49
N ILE A 60 -3.66 -9.54 -1.37
CA ILE A 60 -2.35 -9.02 -0.96
C ILE A 60 -2.49 -7.60 -0.42
N LYS A 61 -3.33 -6.78 -1.05
CA LYS A 61 -3.63 -5.44 -0.58
C LYS A 61 -4.18 -5.47 0.85
N GLN A 62 -5.10 -6.38 1.15
CA GLN A 62 -5.68 -6.51 2.49
C GLN A 62 -4.60 -6.85 3.53
N ARG A 63 -3.72 -7.80 3.23
CA ARG A 63 -2.63 -8.17 4.12
C ARG A 63 -1.68 -7.00 4.36
N ALA A 64 -1.28 -6.34 3.30
CA ALA A 64 -0.37 -5.20 3.38
C ALA A 64 -1.00 -4.06 4.16
N LYS A 65 -2.27 -3.78 3.91
CA LYS A 65 -3.02 -2.75 4.62
C LYS A 65 -3.08 -3.03 6.11
N GLN A 66 -3.33 -4.27 6.50
CA GLN A 66 -3.37 -4.66 7.91
C GLN A 66 -2.02 -4.44 8.61
N LYS A 67 -0.93 -4.79 7.94
CA LYS A 67 0.42 -4.55 8.46
C LYS A 67 0.67 -3.05 8.64
N CYS A 68 0.28 -2.24 7.67
CA CYS A 68 0.44 -0.79 7.73
C CYS A 68 -0.42 -0.18 8.83
N GLU A 69 -1.67 -0.61 8.97
CA GLU A 69 -2.57 -0.11 10.02
C GLU A 69 -1.98 -0.32 11.40
N LYS A 70 -1.42 -1.50 11.64
CA LYS A 70 -0.82 -1.82 12.92
C LYS A 70 0.34 -0.88 13.24
N ILE A 71 1.25 -0.70 12.30
CA ILE A 71 2.44 0.14 12.49
C ILE A 71 2.04 1.62 12.63
N PHE A 72 1.18 2.10 11.74
CA PHE A 72 0.81 3.52 11.73
C PHE A 72 -0.02 3.91 12.96
N SER A 73 -0.93 3.03 13.41
CA SER A 73 -1.74 3.31 14.60
C SER A 73 -0.93 3.22 15.88
N GLU A 74 0.17 2.48 15.89
CA GLU A 74 1.09 2.42 17.02
C GLU A 74 2.11 3.57 17.03
N GLY A 75 2.03 4.44 16.04
CA GLY A 75 2.96 5.56 15.93
C GLY A 75 4.37 5.16 15.53
N GLY A 76 4.51 4.00 14.92
CA GLY A 76 5.81 3.45 14.52
C GLY A 76 6.39 4.05 13.26
N TYR A 77 5.83 5.17 12.84
CA TYR A 77 6.28 5.78 11.63
C TYR A 77 6.58 7.27 11.82
#